data_e0899ac0d723b718879ed8589d293bdc
#
_entry.id   e0899ac0d723b718879ed8589d293bdc
#
_cell.length_a   1.000
_cell.length_b   1.000
_cell.length_c   1.000
_cell.angle_alpha   90.00
_cell.angle_beta   90.00
_cell.angle_gamma   90.00
#
_symmetry.space_group_name_H-M   'P 1'
#
loop_
_entity.id
_entity.type
_entity.pdbx_description
1 polymer ?
#
loop_
_entity_poly.entity_id
_entity_poly.type
_entity_poly.pdbx_seq_one_letter_code
_entity_poly.pdbx_strand_id
1 'polypeptide(L)'
;MFYESFEGDSNSDGQVMILSSSAGYHFNQHFSAGVGIPIYFDHPSSTTGTASTSGVGNVFATVRGEWKNPLLNYSTSLTGSGPTGDSKKGLSTGHATFDWDNRFNHDFGVLTPFVDLGASNSIPDTRYFLRPFTSYGYLAHFEAGTDIDLSHSLSLTLSGYDIAPWGTQTLISRVVPAGSSGKAGGVTHGRAFENSHQTTGTASLTSDDGINADLSFSPKPYLDLDLGYTRSVHYALNSVSFGVGVNLSSLFGKQKQLVK
;
A
#
# COMPACT_ATOMS: atom_id res chain seq x y z
N MET A 1 9.27 5.84 7.74
CA MET A 1 8.43 5.16 8.77
C MET A 1 7.01 5.60 8.52
N PHE A 2 6.10 4.69 8.40
CA PHE A 2 4.71 4.96 8.11
C PHE A 2 3.83 4.44 9.25
N TYR A 3 2.85 5.22 9.69
CA TYR A 3 1.90 4.86 10.73
C TYR A 3 0.49 5.02 10.17
N GLU A 4 -0.33 4.01 10.35
CA GLU A 4 -1.73 4.02 9.94
C GLU A 4 -2.62 3.55 11.09
N SER A 5 -3.76 4.20 11.28
CA SER A 5 -4.85 3.72 12.09
C SER A 5 -6.03 3.39 11.21
N PHE A 6 -6.73 2.30 11.49
CA PHE A 6 -7.95 1.93 10.78
C PHE A 6 -9.12 1.86 11.76
N GLU A 7 -10.27 2.31 11.32
CA GLU A 7 -11.53 2.28 12.05
C GLU A 7 -12.60 1.67 11.15
N GLY A 8 -13.32 0.68 11.64
CA GLY A 8 -14.45 0.05 10.95
C GLY A 8 -15.78 0.50 11.54
N ASP A 9 -16.87 0.23 10.83
CA ASP A 9 -18.24 0.50 11.32
C ASP A 9 -18.67 -0.47 12.46
N SER A 10 -17.83 -1.43 12.84
CA SER A 10 -17.98 -2.31 14.01
C SER A 10 -16.60 -2.71 14.55
N ASN A 11 -16.30 -2.49 15.78
CA ASN A 11 -15.25 -3.02 16.66
C ASN A 11 -13.85 -3.41 16.08
N SER A 12 -13.54 -3.06 14.84
CA SER A 12 -12.24 -3.37 14.20
C SER A 12 -11.28 -2.19 14.22
N ASP A 13 -11.27 -1.46 15.32
CA ASP A 13 -10.28 -0.41 15.52
C ASP A 13 -8.91 -1.02 15.71
N GLY A 14 -7.91 -0.41 15.11
CA GLY A 14 -6.55 -0.89 15.24
C GLY A 14 -5.54 0.12 14.70
N GLN A 15 -4.28 -0.20 14.92
CA GLN A 15 -3.15 0.60 14.47
C GLN A 15 -2.11 -0.31 13.83
N VAL A 16 -1.65 0.04 12.65
CA VAL A 16 -0.55 -0.63 11.98
C VAL A 16 0.56 0.38 11.74
N MET A 17 1.75 0.06 12.16
CA MET A 17 2.94 0.83 11.86
C MET A 17 3.85 0.01 10.95
N ILE A 18 4.29 0.60 9.84
CA ILE A 18 5.30 0.01 8.96
C ILE A 18 6.57 0.85 8.99
N LEU A 19 7.69 0.19 9.19
CA LEU A 19 9.00 0.70 8.85
C LEU A 19 9.44 0.04 7.55
N SER A 20 9.26 0.70 6.42
CA SER A 20 9.72 0.22 5.12
C SER A 20 11.11 0.79 4.83
N SER A 21 12.08 -0.10 4.65
CA SER A 21 13.44 0.26 4.25
C SER A 21 13.68 -0.26 2.84
N SER A 22 14.14 0.61 1.94
CA SER A 22 14.48 0.21 0.58
C SER A 22 15.76 0.89 0.11
N ALA A 23 16.47 0.21 -0.78
CA ALA A 23 17.61 0.73 -1.48
C ALA A 23 17.43 0.48 -2.98
N GLY A 24 17.78 1.46 -3.81
CA GLY A 24 17.61 1.37 -5.25
C GLY A 24 18.74 2.03 -6.00
N TYR A 25 18.82 1.70 -7.28
CA TYR A 25 19.81 2.21 -8.21
C TYR A 25 19.14 2.62 -9.53
N HIS A 26 19.50 3.79 -10.04
CA HIS A 26 19.12 4.26 -11.37
C HIS A 26 20.18 3.84 -12.37
N PHE A 27 19.82 2.98 -13.31
CA PHE A 27 20.72 2.54 -14.40
C PHE A 27 20.90 3.65 -15.43
N ASN A 28 19.82 4.39 -15.69
CA ASN A 28 19.79 5.54 -16.59
C ASN A 28 18.57 6.41 -16.26
N GLN A 29 18.25 7.39 -17.12
CA GLN A 29 17.12 8.29 -16.95
C GLN A 29 15.73 7.62 -17.06
N HIS A 30 15.66 6.39 -17.56
CA HIS A 30 14.41 5.67 -17.77
C HIS A 30 14.24 4.47 -16.85
N PHE A 31 15.33 3.83 -16.41
CA PHE A 31 15.24 2.57 -15.67
C PHE A 31 15.89 2.65 -14.30
N SER A 32 15.19 2.12 -13.33
CA SER A 32 15.67 1.92 -11.97
C SER A 32 15.26 0.55 -11.44
N ALA A 33 15.99 0.06 -10.45
CA ALA A 33 15.60 -1.12 -9.68
C ALA A 33 15.90 -0.89 -8.21
N GLY A 34 15.15 -1.55 -7.35
CA GLY A 34 15.30 -1.46 -5.91
C GLY A 34 14.95 -2.77 -5.23
N VAL A 35 15.40 -2.88 -3.99
CA VAL A 35 15.02 -3.97 -3.08
C VAL A 35 14.65 -3.38 -1.74
N GLY A 36 13.74 -4.03 -1.03
CA GLY A 36 13.33 -3.53 0.27
C GLY A 36 12.74 -4.61 1.16
N ILE A 37 12.54 -4.22 2.41
CA ILE A 37 11.97 -5.06 3.45
C ILE A 37 11.10 -4.23 4.38
N PRO A 38 9.81 -4.57 4.55
CA PRO A 38 8.94 -3.93 5.51
C PRO A 38 9.01 -4.63 6.87
N ILE A 39 8.93 -3.87 7.94
CA ILE A 39 8.76 -4.35 9.31
C ILE A 39 7.43 -3.80 9.81
N TYR A 40 6.55 -4.70 10.23
CA TYR A 40 5.21 -4.39 10.71
C TYR A 40 5.16 -4.39 12.24
N PHE A 41 4.33 -3.50 12.79
CA PHE A 41 3.98 -3.43 14.20
C PHE A 41 2.46 -3.22 14.28
N ASP A 42 1.73 -4.30 14.49
CA ASP A 42 0.28 -4.30 14.48
C ASP A 42 -0.23 -4.29 15.93
N HIS A 43 -1.09 -3.32 16.23
CA HIS A 43 -1.75 -3.17 17.52
C HIS A 43 -3.27 -3.21 17.30
N PRO A 44 -3.89 -4.41 17.31
CA PRO A 44 -5.33 -4.50 17.25
C PRO A 44 -5.97 -3.90 18.51
N SER A 45 -7.18 -3.39 18.37
CA SER A 45 -7.92 -2.80 19.49
C SER A 45 -8.19 -3.86 20.58
N SER A 46 -8.16 -3.41 21.84
CA SER A 46 -8.26 -4.26 23.02
C SER A 46 -9.62 -4.96 23.21
N THR A 47 -10.64 -4.62 22.44
CA THR A 47 -12.00 -5.21 22.54
C THR A 47 -12.05 -6.67 22.10
N THR A 48 -11.09 -7.13 21.31
CA THR A 48 -11.03 -8.52 20.82
C THR A 48 -10.03 -9.39 21.57
N GLY A 49 -9.26 -8.86 22.52
CA GLY A 49 -8.28 -9.62 23.30
C GLY A 49 -7.09 -10.16 22.50
N THR A 50 -6.85 -9.64 21.29
CA THR A 50 -5.73 -10.06 20.43
C THR A 50 -4.44 -9.38 20.87
N ALA A 51 -3.35 -10.16 20.94
CA ALA A 51 -2.04 -9.63 21.28
C ALA A 51 -1.44 -8.83 20.11
N SER A 52 -0.72 -7.75 20.43
CA SER A 52 0.09 -7.02 19.44
C SER A 52 1.01 -7.96 18.70
N THR A 53 1.11 -7.78 17.39
CA THR A 53 1.95 -8.59 16.52
C THR A 53 3.01 -7.71 15.89
N SER A 54 4.24 -8.19 15.83
CA SER A 54 5.32 -7.52 15.12
C SER A 54 6.15 -8.54 14.36
N GLY A 55 6.76 -8.08 13.27
CA GLY A 55 7.65 -8.92 12.49
C GLY A 55 8.03 -8.35 11.15
N VAL A 56 8.92 -9.07 10.51
CA VAL A 56 9.38 -8.77 9.15
C VAL A 56 8.34 -9.27 8.16
N GLY A 57 8.02 -8.45 7.17
CA GLY A 57 7.18 -8.83 6.05
C GLY A 57 7.97 -9.47 4.91
N ASN A 58 7.40 -9.47 3.74
CA ASN A 58 8.02 -10.05 2.55
C ASN A 58 9.12 -9.14 2.02
N VAL A 59 10.32 -9.68 1.81
CA VAL A 59 11.36 -9.01 1.01
C VAL A 59 10.85 -8.83 -0.41
N PHE A 60 11.03 -7.65 -0.97
CA PHE A 60 10.58 -7.33 -2.32
C PHE A 60 11.71 -6.75 -3.19
N ALA A 61 11.56 -6.91 -4.48
CA ALA A 61 12.36 -6.25 -5.50
C ALA A 61 11.43 -5.59 -6.52
N THR A 62 11.79 -4.37 -6.92
CA THR A 62 11.03 -3.60 -7.90
C THR A 62 11.92 -3.19 -9.06
N VAL A 63 11.41 -3.31 -10.28
CA VAL A 63 11.99 -2.69 -11.47
C VAL A 63 11.01 -1.66 -11.98
N ARG A 64 11.49 -0.45 -12.29
CA ARG A 64 10.67 0.66 -12.75
C ARG A 64 11.21 1.26 -14.03
N GLY A 65 10.29 1.57 -14.95
CA GLY A 65 10.55 2.31 -16.17
C GLY A 65 9.75 3.62 -16.19
N GLU A 66 10.35 4.73 -16.64
CA GLU A 66 9.73 6.04 -16.72
C GLU A 66 10.04 6.71 -18.04
N TRP A 67 9.02 7.27 -18.69
CA TRP A 67 9.13 8.02 -19.93
C TRP A 67 8.31 9.30 -19.83
N LYS A 68 8.98 10.42 -19.97
CA LYS A 68 8.36 11.75 -20.01
C LYS A 68 8.13 12.17 -21.45
N ASN A 69 6.91 12.57 -21.74
CA ASN A 69 6.51 13.02 -23.06
C ASN A 69 5.62 14.28 -22.88
N PRO A 70 5.74 15.31 -23.75
CA PRO A 70 4.89 16.50 -23.65
C PRO A 70 3.39 16.24 -23.69
N LEU A 71 2.96 15.13 -24.29
CA LEU A 71 1.53 14.75 -24.37
C LEU A 71 1.06 13.86 -23.24
N LEU A 72 1.90 12.93 -22.80
CA LEU A 72 1.52 11.93 -21.80
C LEU A 72 2.77 11.31 -21.17
N ASN A 73 2.95 11.48 -19.88
CA ASN A 73 3.97 10.75 -19.14
C ASN A 73 3.50 9.33 -18.87
N TYR A 74 4.41 8.40 -18.96
CA TYR A 74 4.17 7.00 -18.68
C TYR A 74 5.21 6.46 -17.71
N SER A 75 4.78 5.73 -16.71
CA SER A 75 5.65 4.90 -15.89
C SER A 75 5.07 3.51 -15.69
N THR A 76 5.95 2.54 -15.58
CA THR A 76 5.57 1.16 -15.26
C THR A 76 6.47 0.63 -14.16
N SER A 77 5.93 -0.17 -13.28
CA SER A 77 6.69 -0.87 -12.25
C SER A 77 6.26 -2.32 -12.14
N LEU A 78 7.23 -3.19 -11.94
CA LEU A 78 7.02 -4.59 -11.60
C LEU A 78 7.70 -4.87 -10.28
N THR A 79 6.90 -5.20 -9.27
CA THR A 79 7.37 -5.59 -7.95
C THR A 79 7.13 -7.08 -7.74
N GLY A 80 8.15 -7.80 -7.36
CA GLY A 80 8.06 -9.20 -6.92
C GLY A 80 8.44 -9.32 -5.46
N SER A 81 7.73 -10.13 -4.67
CA SER A 81 8.10 -10.40 -3.28
C SER A 81 8.15 -11.88 -2.96
N GLY A 82 9.17 -12.24 -2.17
CA GLY A 82 9.37 -13.59 -1.64
C GLY A 82 8.63 -13.78 -0.31
N PRO A 83 8.15 -15.01 0.01
CA PRO A 83 7.39 -15.30 1.23
C PRO A 83 8.31 -15.40 2.47
N THR A 84 9.00 -14.33 2.81
CA THR A 84 9.94 -14.27 3.94
C THR A 84 9.26 -13.87 5.26
N GLY A 85 8.09 -13.26 5.20
CA GLY A 85 7.31 -12.88 6.37
C GLY A 85 6.58 -14.07 7.00
N ASP A 86 6.14 -13.87 8.25
CA ASP A 86 5.40 -14.89 9.00
C ASP A 86 3.92 -14.92 8.60
N SER A 87 3.51 -15.96 7.87
CA SER A 87 2.12 -16.11 7.44
C SER A 87 1.16 -16.40 8.61
N LYS A 88 1.63 -16.98 9.73
CA LYS A 88 0.82 -17.19 10.93
C LYS A 88 0.46 -15.88 11.64
N LYS A 89 1.20 -14.83 11.35
CA LYS A 89 0.96 -13.46 11.83
C LYS A 89 0.28 -12.56 10.80
N GLY A 90 -0.07 -13.08 9.62
CA GLY A 90 -0.64 -12.28 8.53
C GLY A 90 0.36 -11.32 7.86
N LEU A 91 1.66 -11.49 8.12
CA LEU A 91 2.72 -10.63 7.53
C LEU A 91 3.21 -11.14 6.17
N SER A 92 2.70 -12.29 5.74
CA SER A 92 2.97 -12.92 4.45
C SER A 92 1.79 -13.79 4.03
N THR A 93 1.64 -13.97 2.74
CA THR A 93 0.71 -14.96 2.18
C THR A 93 1.26 -16.39 2.21
N GLY A 94 2.56 -16.56 2.55
CA GLY A 94 3.27 -17.83 2.39
C GLY A 94 3.61 -18.18 0.94
N HIS A 95 3.30 -17.30 -0.01
CA HIS A 95 3.53 -17.47 -1.45
C HIS A 95 4.30 -16.28 -2.01
N ALA A 96 5.00 -16.50 -3.11
CA ALA A 96 5.58 -15.40 -3.88
C ALA A 96 4.47 -14.56 -4.49
N THR A 97 4.61 -13.25 -4.40
CA THR A 97 3.64 -12.31 -4.96
C THR A 97 4.30 -11.41 -5.99
N PHE A 98 3.49 -10.91 -6.90
CA PHE A 98 3.90 -9.90 -7.86
C PHE A 98 2.82 -8.81 -7.96
N ASP A 99 3.27 -7.64 -8.35
CA ASP A 99 2.42 -6.50 -8.68
C ASP A 99 3.01 -5.77 -9.88
N TRP A 100 2.23 -5.62 -10.94
CA TRP A 100 2.59 -4.88 -12.13
C TRP A 100 1.63 -3.71 -12.27
N ASP A 101 2.19 -2.51 -12.21
CA ASP A 101 1.47 -1.25 -12.24
C ASP A 101 1.92 -0.37 -13.40
N ASN A 102 0.98 0.37 -14.00
CA ASN A 102 1.20 1.29 -15.11
C ASN A 102 0.47 2.60 -14.85
N ARG A 103 1.22 3.69 -14.70
CA ARG A 103 0.71 5.03 -14.48
C ARG A 103 0.84 5.87 -15.73
N PHE A 104 -0.26 6.50 -16.09
CA PHE A 104 -0.37 7.50 -17.14
C PHE A 104 -0.75 8.83 -16.51
N ASN A 105 -0.02 9.90 -16.78
CA ASN A 105 -0.35 11.22 -16.26
C ASN A 105 0.03 12.33 -17.23
N HIS A 106 -0.60 13.49 -17.06
CA HIS A 106 -0.28 14.70 -17.82
C HIS A 106 -0.26 15.90 -16.91
N ASP A 107 0.79 16.70 -17.04
CA ASP A 107 0.99 17.92 -16.25
C ASP A 107 0.30 19.13 -16.89
N PHE A 108 -0.68 19.72 -16.20
CA PHE A 108 -1.36 20.95 -16.55
C PHE A 108 -0.91 22.12 -15.64
N GLY A 109 0.28 22.05 -15.09
CA GLY A 109 0.86 23.04 -14.20
C GLY A 109 0.51 22.76 -12.73
N VAL A 110 -0.61 23.26 -12.24
CA VAL A 110 -1.05 23.00 -10.84
C VAL A 110 -1.72 21.64 -10.70
N LEU A 111 -2.30 21.11 -11.76
CA LEU A 111 -3.05 19.85 -11.78
C LEU A 111 -2.33 18.82 -12.62
N THR A 112 -2.14 17.64 -12.07
CA THR A 112 -1.60 16.46 -12.77
C THR A 112 -2.57 15.30 -12.66
N PRO A 113 -3.59 15.21 -13.52
CA PRO A 113 -4.47 14.04 -13.57
C PRO A 113 -3.68 12.78 -13.93
N PHE A 114 -4.11 11.66 -13.37
CA PHE A 114 -3.49 10.36 -13.60
C PHE A 114 -4.50 9.21 -13.66
N VAL A 115 -4.08 8.12 -14.28
CA VAL A 115 -4.73 6.82 -14.25
C VAL A 115 -3.66 5.76 -14.01
N ASP A 116 -3.89 4.91 -13.03
CA ASP A 116 -3.08 3.72 -12.74
C ASP A 116 -3.87 2.45 -13.10
N LEU A 117 -3.21 1.53 -13.78
CA LEU A 117 -3.77 0.26 -14.23
C LEU A 117 -2.78 -0.84 -13.88
N GLY A 118 -3.22 -1.85 -13.14
CA GLY A 118 -2.32 -2.89 -12.72
C GLY A 118 -2.94 -4.28 -12.63
N ALA A 119 -2.07 -5.26 -12.44
CA ALA A 119 -2.42 -6.64 -12.21
C ALA A 119 -1.48 -7.27 -11.18
N SER A 120 -2.06 -8.02 -10.26
CA SER A 120 -1.35 -8.59 -9.13
C SER A 120 -1.91 -9.96 -8.75
N ASN A 121 -1.18 -10.70 -7.93
CA ASN A 121 -1.71 -11.89 -7.25
C ASN A 121 -1.85 -11.71 -5.74
N SER A 122 -1.81 -10.49 -5.26
CA SER A 122 -2.06 -10.08 -3.88
C SER A 122 -2.51 -8.63 -3.89
N ILE A 123 -3.47 -8.25 -3.05
CA ILE A 123 -3.80 -6.82 -2.89
C ILE A 123 -2.55 -6.13 -2.33
N PRO A 124 -1.96 -5.15 -3.05
CA PRO A 124 -0.82 -4.42 -2.55
C PRO A 124 -1.22 -3.51 -1.39
N ASP A 125 -0.40 -3.48 -0.33
CA ASP A 125 -0.45 -2.37 0.61
C ASP A 125 0.07 -1.12 -0.12
N THR A 126 -0.65 -0.04 -0.03
CA THR A 126 -0.27 1.24 -0.64
C THR A 126 0.35 2.17 0.40
N ARG A 127 0.93 3.27 -0.05
CA ARG A 127 1.41 4.35 0.84
C ARG A 127 0.29 4.94 1.69
N TYR A 128 -0.94 4.88 1.20
CA TYR A 128 -2.10 5.54 1.80
C TYR A 128 -3.02 4.57 2.55
N PHE A 129 -2.90 3.27 2.31
CA PHE A 129 -3.77 2.28 2.91
C PHE A 129 -3.06 0.96 3.20
N LEU A 130 -2.90 0.68 4.49
CA LEU A 130 -2.42 -0.59 5.02
C LEU A 130 -3.62 -1.41 5.50
N ARG A 131 -3.89 -2.48 4.81
CA ARG A 131 -5.04 -3.31 5.16
C ARG A 131 -4.78 -4.15 6.41
N PRO A 132 -5.80 -4.42 7.26
CA PRO A 132 -5.69 -5.32 8.41
C PRO A 132 -5.57 -6.80 8.00
N PHE A 133 -5.27 -7.06 6.73
CA PHE A 133 -5.09 -8.38 6.16
C PHE A 133 -4.12 -8.33 4.97
N THR A 134 -3.60 -9.49 4.59
CA THR A 134 -2.99 -9.71 3.28
C THR A 134 -3.82 -10.70 2.47
N SER A 135 -3.64 -10.76 1.16
CA SER A 135 -4.42 -11.64 0.29
C SER A 135 -3.56 -12.37 -0.72
N TYR A 136 -4.10 -13.46 -1.25
CA TYR A 136 -3.51 -14.21 -2.35
C TYR A 136 -4.59 -14.66 -3.33
N GLY A 137 -4.41 -14.33 -4.59
CA GLY A 137 -5.32 -14.58 -5.70
C GLY A 137 -5.18 -13.49 -6.75
N TYR A 138 -5.45 -13.80 -8.01
CA TYR A 138 -5.29 -12.84 -9.10
C TYR A 138 -6.31 -11.72 -9.04
N LEU A 139 -5.86 -10.51 -9.31
CA LEU A 139 -6.68 -9.31 -9.36
C LEU A 139 -6.13 -8.29 -10.37
N ALA A 140 -7.01 -7.44 -10.88
CA ALA A 140 -6.65 -6.17 -11.47
C ALA A 140 -6.94 -5.05 -10.48
N HIS A 141 -6.15 -3.99 -10.52
CA HIS A 141 -6.40 -2.78 -9.74
C HIS A 141 -6.38 -1.57 -10.65
N PHE A 142 -7.25 -0.64 -10.35
CA PHE A 142 -7.46 0.60 -11.10
C PHE A 142 -7.46 1.74 -10.10
N GLU A 143 -6.79 2.83 -10.45
CA GLU A 143 -6.88 4.07 -9.69
C GLU A 143 -6.92 5.24 -10.68
N ALA A 144 -7.77 6.22 -10.42
CA ALA A 144 -7.81 7.45 -11.19
C ALA A 144 -7.95 8.64 -10.25
N GLY A 145 -7.22 9.70 -10.54
CA GLY A 145 -7.18 10.85 -9.65
C GLY A 145 -6.45 12.03 -10.23
N THR A 146 -6.06 12.93 -9.34
CA THR A 146 -5.25 14.09 -9.68
C THR A 146 -4.34 14.46 -8.52
N ASP A 147 -3.10 14.81 -8.84
CA ASP A 147 -2.19 15.50 -7.95
C ASP A 147 -2.38 17.01 -8.15
N ILE A 148 -2.47 17.76 -7.06
CA ILE A 148 -2.70 19.22 -7.04
C ILE A 148 -1.54 19.86 -6.30
N ASP A 149 -0.71 20.61 -7.00
CA ASP A 149 0.41 21.35 -6.43
C ASP A 149 -0.08 22.63 -5.76
N LEU A 150 -0.27 22.60 -4.44
CA LEU A 150 -0.70 23.75 -3.64
C LEU A 150 0.45 24.75 -3.45
N SER A 151 1.68 24.25 -3.38
CA SER A 151 2.92 25.04 -3.34
C SER A 151 4.12 24.18 -3.77
N HIS A 152 5.32 24.76 -3.82
CA HIS A 152 6.57 24.04 -4.15
C HIS A 152 6.89 22.86 -3.21
N SER A 153 6.29 22.82 -2.04
CA SER A 153 6.55 21.80 -1.03
C SER A 153 5.29 21.13 -0.49
N LEU A 154 4.11 21.49 -1.01
CA LEU A 154 2.84 20.97 -0.54
C LEU A 154 1.99 20.55 -1.73
N SER A 155 1.58 19.30 -1.75
CA SER A 155 0.67 18.73 -2.75
C SER A 155 -0.47 17.96 -2.11
N LEU A 156 -1.60 17.93 -2.79
CA LEU A 156 -2.80 17.18 -2.42
C LEU A 156 -3.11 16.19 -3.54
N THR A 157 -3.18 14.92 -3.22
CA THR A 157 -3.66 13.86 -4.13
C THR A 157 -5.09 13.50 -3.78
N LEU A 158 -5.96 13.44 -4.77
CA LEU A 158 -7.33 12.95 -4.65
C LEU A 158 -7.54 11.85 -5.69
N SER A 159 -8.01 10.68 -5.27
CA SER A 159 -8.25 9.56 -6.17
C SER A 159 -9.41 8.67 -5.76
N GLY A 160 -9.89 7.87 -6.71
CA GLY A 160 -10.77 6.74 -6.49
C GLY A 160 -10.11 5.48 -7.03
N TYR A 161 -10.30 4.36 -6.37
CA TYR A 161 -9.74 3.08 -6.75
C TYR A 161 -10.78 1.96 -6.81
N ASP A 162 -10.48 0.94 -7.58
CA ASP A 162 -11.26 -0.31 -7.68
C ASP A 162 -10.30 -1.50 -7.78
N ILE A 163 -10.59 -2.55 -7.04
CA ILE A 163 -9.89 -3.83 -7.05
C ILE A 163 -10.84 -4.91 -7.54
N ALA A 164 -10.56 -5.43 -8.70
CA ALA A 164 -11.35 -6.43 -9.42
C ALA A 164 -10.65 -7.81 -9.41
N PRO A 165 -10.87 -8.65 -8.39
CA PRO A 165 -10.28 -9.98 -8.33
C PRO A 165 -11.04 -10.99 -9.21
N TRP A 166 -10.36 -12.08 -9.57
CA TRP A 166 -10.99 -13.23 -10.24
C TRP A 166 -10.43 -14.55 -9.72
N GLY A 167 -11.21 -15.62 -9.91
CA GLY A 167 -10.86 -16.97 -9.43
C GLY A 167 -10.99 -17.10 -7.91
N THR A 168 -10.24 -18.03 -7.36
CA THR A 168 -10.20 -18.29 -5.91
C THR A 168 -9.29 -17.28 -5.23
N GLN A 169 -9.79 -16.71 -4.15
CA GLN A 169 -9.09 -15.75 -3.31
C GLN A 169 -8.85 -16.32 -1.91
N THR A 170 -7.71 -16.01 -1.33
CA THR A 170 -7.39 -16.31 0.06
C THR A 170 -7.05 -15.02 0.77
N LEU A 171 -7.68 -14.78 1.91
CA LEU A 171 -7.45 -13.65 2.79
C LEU A 171 -6.83 -14.16 4.08
N ILE A 172 -5.76 -13.50 4.55
CA ILE A 172 -5.04 -13.85 5.78
C ILE A 172 -5.05 -12.62 6.67
N SER A 173 -5.70 -12.75 7.81
CA SER A 173 -5.87 -11.69 8.79
C SER A 173 -4.55 -11.35 9.51
N ARG A 174 -4.31 -10.08 9.75
CA ARG A 174 -3.29 -9.57 10.67
C ARG A 174 -3.82 -9.36 12.09
N VAL A 175 -5.15 -9.30 12.23
CA VAL A 175 -5.81 -9.03 13.52
C VAL A 175 -6.32 -10.28 14.23
N VAL A 176 -6.46 -11.40 13.52
CA VAL A 176 -6.87 -12.69 14.09
C VAL A 176 -5.69 -13.67 14.08
N PRO A 177 -5.17 -14.10 15.23
CA PRO A 177 -4.03 -15.03 15.29
C PRO A 177 -4.33 -16.40 14.69
N ALA A 178 -3.31 -17.05 14.15
CA ALA A 178 -3.41 -18.43 13.69
C ALA A 178 -3.82 -19.38 14.84
N GLY A 179 -4.78 -20.27 14.59
CA GLY A 179 -5.29 -21.22 15.58
C GLY A 179 -6.41 -20.69 16.46
N SER A 180 -6.81 -19.43 16.37
CA SER A 180 -8.04 -18.96 16.98
C SER A 180 -9.23 -19.50 16.17
N SER A 181 -10.01 -20.39 16.79
CA SER A 181 -11.28 -20.87 16.23
C SER A 181 -12.37 -19.81 16.47
N GLY A 182 -12.38 -18.77 15.70
CA GLY A 182 -13.57 -17.94 15.58
C GLY A 182 -14.69 -18.82 15.03
N LYS A 183 -15.84 -18.89 15.68
CA LYS A 183 -17.01 -19.52 15.08
C LYS A 183 -17.22 -18.88 13.72
N ALA A 184 -17.25 -19.71 12.67
CA ALA A 184 -17.65 -19.31 11.34
C ALA A 184 -19.15 -18.89 11.39
N GLY A 185 -19.41 -17.78 12.00
CA GLY A 185 -20.68 -17.06 11.87
C GLY A 185 -20.65 -16.45 10.48
N GLY A 186 -21.70 -16.70 9.72
CA GLY A 186 -21.80 -16.45 8.28
C GLY A 186 -21.05 -15.21 7.83
N VAL A 187 -20.20 -15.40 6.82
CA VAL A 187 -19.37 -14.33 6.22
C VAL A 187 -20.29 -13.21 5.79
N THR A 188 -20.43 -12.21 6.63
CA THR A 188 -20.98 -10.93 6.20
C THR A 188 -19.94 -10.33 5.28
N HIS A 189 -20.35 -9.95 4.08
CA HIS A 189 -19.50 -9.34 3.07
C HIS A 189 -18.53 -8.31 3.69
N GLY A 190 -17.25 -8.40 3.36
CA GLY A 190 -16.26 -7.40 3.67
C GLY A 190 -15.45 -7.62 4.96
N ARG A 191 -15.82 -8.49 5.87
CA ARG A 191 -15.20 -8.61 7.21
C ARG A 191 -14.70 -10.01 7.58
N ALA A 192 -14.34 -10.82 6.58
CA ALA A 192 -13.83 -12.16 6.82
C ALA A 192 -12.53 -12.16 7.68
N PHE A 193 -11.73 -11.09 7.56
CA PHE A 193 -10.50 -10.90 8.32
C PHE A 193 -10.70 -10.66 9.82
N GLU A 194 -11.91 -10.35 10.28
CA GLU A 194 -12.21 -10.16 11.71
C GLU A 194 -12.59 -11.48 12.40
N ASN A 195 -13.03 -12.47 11.63
CA ASN A 195 -13.62 -13.69 12.14
C ASN A 195 -12.70 -14.91 12.08
N SER A 196 -11.75 -14.92 11.15
CA SER A 196 -10.85 -16.05 10.91
C SER A 196 -9.47 -15.56 10.48
N HIS A 197 -8.44 -16.27 10.95
CA HIS A 197 -7.08 -15.99 10.50
C HIS A 197 -6.91 -16.18 8.99
N GLN A 198 -7.52 -17.21 8.44
CA GLN A 198 -7.49 -17.49 7.00
C GLN A 198 -8.87 -17.84 6.49
N THR A 199 -9.27 -17.19 5.40
CA THR A 199 -10.51 -17.45 4.69
C THR A 199 -10.22 -17.60 3.20
N THR A 200 -10.79 -18.64 2.58
CA THR A 200 -10.71 -18.86 1.14
C THR A 200 -12.10 -18.79 0.55
N GLY A 201 -12.27 -18.10 -0.55
CA GLY A 201 -13.55 -17.86 -1.17
C GLY A 201 -13.46 -17.46 -2.64
N THR A 202 -14.55 -16.94 -3.16
CA THR A 202 -14.66 -16.41 -4.53
C THR A 202 -14.04 -15.00 -4.63
N ALA A 203 -14.08 -14.43 -5.81
CA ALA A 203 -13.59 -13.08 -6.11
C ALA A 203 -14.10 -12.00 -5.14
N SER A 204 -15.37 -12.08 -4.72
CA SER A 204 -15.96 -11.10 -3.80
C SER A 204 -15.27 -11.02 -2.43
N LEU A 205 -14.43 -12.00 -2.07
CA LEU A 205 -13.70 -11.99 -0.80
C LEU A 205 -12.66 -10.87 -0.73
N THR A 206 -12.06 -10.50 -1.86
CA THR A 206 -10.97 -9.52 -1.95
C THR A 206 -11.28 -8.35 -2.89
N SER A 207 -12.52 -8.27 -3.39
CA SER A 207 -13.02 -7.08 -4.08
C SER A 207 -13.02 -5.89 -3.14
N ASP A 208 -12.58 -4.73 -3.61
CA ASP A 208 -12.58 -3.50 -2.83
C ASP A 208 -12.65 -2.29 -3.76
N ASP A 209 -13.35 -1.27 -3.31
CA ASP A 209 -13.44 0.02 -3.97
C ASP A 209 -13.44 1.15 -2.94
N GLY A 210 -13.00 2.33 -3.34
CA GLY A 210 -12.91 3.41 -2.38
C GLY A 210 -12.33 4.69 -2.92
N ILE A 211 -12.05 5.59 -1.99
CA ILE A 211 -11.46 6.90 -2.26
C ILE A 211 -10.25 7.14 -1.36
N ASN A 212 -9.28 7.88 -1.90
CA ASN A 212 -8.09 8.35 -1.18
C ASN A 212 -8.01 9.87 -1.25
N ALA A 213 -7.54 10.47 -0.16
CA ALA A 213 -7.09 11.85 -0.11
C ALA A 213 -5.77 11.89 0.66
N ASP A 214 -4.71 12.43 0.08
CA ASP A 214 -3.38 12.50 0.68
C ASP A 214 -2.79 13.88 0.56
N LEU A 215 -2.29 14.41 1.66
CA LEU A 215 -1.58 15.67 1.75
C LEU A 215 -0.10 15.39 1.99
N SER A 216 0.74 15.68 1.01
CA SER A 216 2.20 15.50 1.08
C SER A 216 2.88 16.83 1.29
N PHE A 217 3.77 16.91 2.28
CA PHE A 217 4.59 18.09 2.58
C PHE A 217 6.07 17.74 2.59
N SER A 218 6.83 18.29 1.63
CA SER A 218 8.27 18.08 1.44
C SER A 218 9.07 19.36 1.76
N PRO A 219 9.28 19.70 3.06
CA PRO A 219 9.97 20.94 3.45
C PRO A 219 11.44 20.96 3.06
N LYS A 220 12.02 19.80 2.80
CA LYS A 220 13.43 19.61 2.40
C LYS A 220 13.52 18.46 1.38
N PRO A 221 14.54 18.46 0.49
CA PRO A 221 14.70 17.40 -0.51
C PRO A 221 14.93 15.99 0.05
N TYR A 222 15.18 15.88 1.34
CA TYR A 222 15.42 14.61 2.03
C TYR A 222 14.30 14.22 3.01
N LEU A 223 13.27 15.06 3.18
CA LEU A 223 12.20 14.82 4.16
C LEU A 223 10.83 15.00 3.53
N ASP A 224 10.03 13.96 3.58
CA ASP A 224 8.64 13.94 3.18
C ASP A 224 7.76 13.61 4.39
N LEU A 225 6.68 14.37 4.55
CA LEU A 225 5.64 14.15 5.54
C LEU A 225 4.31 13.97 4.81
N ASP A 226 3.58 12.92 5.12
CA ASP A 226 2.33 12.57 4.46
C ASP A 226 1.21 12.43 5.49
N LEU A 227 0.03 12.92 5.14
CA LEU A 227 -1.20 12.73 5.89
C LEU A 227 -2.26 12.24 4.92
N GLY A 228 -2.68 10.98 5.08
CA GLY A 228 -3.63 10.33 4.20
C GLY A 228 -4.95 9.99 4.88
N TYR A 229 -6.00 9.96 4.09
CA TYR A 229 -7.30 9.38 4.44
C TYR A 229 -7.76 8.46 3.32
N THR A 230 -8.16 7.24 3.68
CA THR A 230 -8.75 6.27 2.76
C THR A 230 -10.09 5.79 3.29
N ARG A 231 -11.08 5.74 2.43
CA ARG A 231 -12.35 5.06 2.66
C ARG A 231 -12.45 3.87 1.73
N SER A 232 -12.38 2.65 2.29
CA SER A 232 -12.76 1.42 1.61
C SER A 232 -14.27 1.22 1.80
N VAL A 233 -15.00 1.16 0.70
CA VAL A 233 -16.45 1.05 0.72
C VAL A 233 -16.86 -0.38 0.99
N HIS A 234 -16.24 -1.34 0.29
CA HIS A 234 -16.56 -2.76 0.42
C HIS A 234 -16.32 -3.29 1.84
N TYR A 235 -15.20 -2.94 2.45
CA TYR A 235 -14.88 -3.36 3.82
C TYR A 235 -15.46 -2.43 4.89
N ALA A 236 -16.10 -1.33 4.51
CA ALA A 236 -16.59 -0.28 5.43
C ALA A 236 -15.48 0.20 6.40
N LEU A 237 -14.23 0.36 5.89
CA LEU A 237 -13.09 0.81 6.67
C LEU A 237 -12.78 2.28 6.38
N ASN A 238 -12.55 3.04 7.44
CA ASN A 238 -11.89 4.34 7.37
C ASN A 238 -10.45 4.18 7.86
N SER A 239 -9.52 4.75 7.16
CA SER A 239 -8.11 4.71 7.52
C SER A 239 -7.55 6.13 7.48
N VAL A 240 -6.82 6.50 8.52
CA VAL A 240 -6.03 7.72 8.56
C VAL A 240 -4.57 7.33 8.68
N SER A 241 -3.76 7.79 7.75
CA SER A 241 -2.34 7.46 7.70
C SER A 241 -1.47 8.69 7.94
N PHE A 242 -0.36 8.50 8.62
CA PHE A 242 0.68 9.49 8.75
C PHE A 242 2.03 8.88 8.37
N GLY A 243 2.68 9.46 7.36
CA GLY A 243 3.95 8.99 6.82
C GLY A 243 5.09 9.96 7.08
N VAL A 244 6.28 9.41 7.29
CA VAL A 244 7.55 10.14 7.30
C VAL A 244 8.53 9.43 6.39
N GLY A 245 8.92 10.06 5.31
CA GLY A 245 9.94 9.59 4.38
C GLY A 245 11.27 10.31 4.59
N VAL A 246 12.38 9.57 4.62
CA VAL A 246 13.73 10.15 4.67
C VAL A 246 14.57 9.58 3.54
N ASN A 247 15.00 10.44 2.63
CA ASN A 247 15.92 10.10 1.56
C ASN A 247 17.36 10.30 2.02
N LEU A 248 18.04 9.21 2.38
CA LEU A 248 19.39 9.25 2.89
C LEU A 248 20.42 9.72 1.84
N SER A 249 20.20 9.43 0.57
CA SER A 249 21.10 9.90 -0.49
C SER A 249 21.05 11.42 -0.66
N SER A 250 19.89 12.03 -0.48
CA SER A 250 19.74 13.49 -0.48
C SER A 250 20.25 14.13 0.81
N LEU A 251 20.18 13.41 1.93
CA LEU A 251 20.66 13.88 3.22
C LEU A 251 22.20 13.91 3.31
N PHE A 252 22.87 12.85 2.79
CA PHE A 252 24.32 12.69 2.87
C PHE A 252 25.04 13.00 1.54
N GLY A 253 24.31 13.11 0.43
CA GLY A 253 24.85 13.48 -0.86
C GLY A 253 25.37 14.91 -0.82
N LYS A 254 26.69 15.11 -1.02
CA LYS A 254 27.23 16.44 -1.34
C LYS A 254 26.51 16.91 -2.60
N GLN A 255 25.72 17.97 -2.51
CA GLN A 255 25.27 18.70 -3.70
C GLN A 255 26.52 19.02 -4.54
N LYS A 256 26.72 18.29 -5.62
CA LYS A 256 27.62 18.76 -6.68
C LYS A 256 26.92 20.01 -7.22
N GLN A 257 27.32 21.17 -6.74
CA GLN A 257 27.04 22.43 -7.41
C GLN A 257 27.51 22.27 -8.84
N LEU A 258 26.57 22.14 -9.77
CA LEU A 258 26.82 22.38 -11.17
C LEU A 258 27.17 23.88 -11.26
N VAL A 259 28.46 24.16 -11.18
CA VAL A 259 29.03 25.44 -11.63
C VAL A 259 28.76 25.48 -13.12
N LYS A 260 27.93 26.41 -13.52
CA LYS A 260 27.72 26.77 -14.93
C LYS A 260 29.01 27.39 -15.50
#